data_e0b7e98aff470e74e96381c9952cca56
#
_entry.id   e0b7e98aff470e74e96381c9952cca56
#
_cell.length_a   1.000
_cell.length_b   1.000
_cell.length_c   1.000
_cell.angle_alpha   90.00
_cell.angle_beta   90.00
_cell.angle_gamma   90.00
#
_symmetry.space_group_name_H-M   'P 1'
#
loop_
_entity.id
_entity.type
_entity.pdbx_description
1 polymer ?
#
loop_
_entity_poly.entity_id
_entity_poly.type
_entity_poly.pdbx_seq_one_letter_code
_entity_poly.pdbx_strand_id
1 'polypeptide(L)'
;MIKKIAIWFFCLSILSIQFISAEEKFLSLKKNKTNVRYGPSIDRSIKYVYRKINLPVKLIDKKENWRRVVFFDNNSGWIHWSQLKPSNSIIILTDKILFNKPSNFSEPLAKLEEGRLLIIKKCEVDWCNITTNDYNGWVKIKNVWWSTK
;
A
#
# COMPACT_ATOMS: atom_id res chain seq x y z
N MET A 1 -25.23 -57.57 38.04
CA MET A 1 -24.17 -56.52 38.21
C MET A 1 -23.83 -55.93 36.85
N ILE A 2 -24.35 -54.76 36.57
CA ILE A 2 -24.10 -54.08 35.29
C ILE A 2 -23.10 -52.96 35.59
N LYS A 3 -21.87 -53.10 35.07
CA LYS A 3 -20.82 -52.10 35.21
C LYS A 3 -21.10 -50.94 34.22
N LYS A 4 -21.35 -49.74 34.78
CA LYS A 4 -21.51 -48.50 34.01
C LYS A 4 -20.11 -48.06 33.53
N ILE A 5 -19.91 -48.10 32.24
CA ILE A 5 -18.72 -47.55 31.60
C ILE A 5 -19.00 -46.05 31.36
N ALA A 6 -18.32 -45.20 32.12
CA ALA A 6 -18.35 -43.75 31.92
C ALA A 6 -17.44 -43.39 30.74
N ILE A 7 -18.05 -43.00 29.62
CA ILE A 7 -17.33 -42.45 28.47
C ILE A 7 -17.02 -40.98 28.78
N TRP A 8 -15.75 -40.70 29.04
CA TRP A 8 -15.26 -39.33 29.14
C TRP A 8 -15.11 -38.75 27.74
N PHE A 9 -16.02 -37.91 27.31
CA PHE A 9 -15.89 -37.07 26.16
C PHE A 9 -14.86 -35.99 26.46
N PHE A 10 -13.63 -36.18 25.97
CA PHE A 10 -12.57 -35.16 25.98
C PHE A 10 -12.86 -34.21 24.81
N CYS A 11 -13.58 -33.12 25.12
CA CYS A 11 -13.87 -32.07 24.14
C CYS A 11 -12.56 -31.32 23.88
N LEU A 12 -11.83 -31.72 22.83
CA LEU A 12 -10.68 -30.98 22.32
C LEU A 12 -11.20 -29.69 21.66
N SER A 13 -11.23 -28.60 22.40
CA SER A 13 -11.49 -27.27 21.86
C SER A 13 -10.28 -26.86 21.02
N ILE A 14 -10.37 -27.06 19.71
CA ILE A 14 -9.42 -26.53 18.73
C ILE A 14 -9.61 -25.00 18.74
N LEU A 15 -8.72 -24.29 19.46
CA LEU A 15 -8.59 -22.84 19.32
C LEU A 15 -8.08 -22.56 17.89
N SER A 16 -8.99 -22.25 17.00
CA SER A 16 -8.65 -21.70 15.70
C SER A 16 -8.06 -20.30 15.91
N ILE A 17 -6.75 -20.19 15.89
CA ILE A 17 -6.06 -18.91 15.84
C ILE A 17 -6.38 -18.30 14.47
N GLN A 18 -7.35 -17.41 14.45
CA GLN A 18 -7.62 -16.59 13.28
C GLN A 18 -6.48 -15.56 13.18
N PHE A 19 -5.59 -15.77 12.23
CA PHE A 19 -4.65 -14.72 11.83
C PHE A 19 -5.47 -13.59 11.19
N ILE A 20 -5.77 -12.57 11.99
CA ILE A 20 -6.30 -11.31 11.45
C ILE A 20 -5.15 -10.67 10.69
N SER A 21 -5.13 -10.85 9.38
CA SER A 21 -4.25 -10.08 8.51
C SER A 21 -4.67 -8.62 8.62
N ALA A 22 -3.85 -7.80 9.28
CA ALA A 22 -4.08 -6.37 9.32
C ALA A 22 -3.97 -5.83 7.88
N GLU A 23 -5.07 -5.28 7.36
CA GLU A 23 -5.08 -4.66 6.02
C GLU A 23 -4.06 -3.52 5.97
N GLU A 24 -3.11 -3.62 5.07
CA GLU A 24 -2.08 -2.59 4.88
C GLU A 24 -2.73 -1.33 4.31
N LYS A 25 -2.74 -0.26 5.09
CA LYS A 25 -3.32 1.00 4.65
C LYS A 25 -2.28 1.90 3.99
N PHE A 26 -2.54 2.25 2.74
CA PHE A 26 -1.75 3.21 1.99
C PHE A 26 -2.42 4.58 1.93
N LEU A 27 -1.60 5.61 2.04
CA LEU A 27 -1.94 7.02 1.84
C LEU A 27 -1.01 7.59 0.78
N SER A 28 -1.31 8.79 0.29
CA SER A 28 -0.43 9.53 -0.62
C SER A 28 -0.15 10.92 -0.11
N LEU A 29 1.02 11.46 -0.45
CA LEU A 29 1.37 12.84 -0.16
C LEU A 29 0.43 13.78 -0.94
N LYS A 30 -0.16 14.74 -0.22
CA LYS A 30 -1.12 15.70 -0.77
C LYS A 30 -0.44 16.90 -1.41
N LYS A 31 0.82 17.19 -1.02
CA LYS A 31 1.56 18.40 -1.40
C LYS A 31 2.88 18.07 -2.08
N ASN A 32 3.37 18.98 -2.90
CA ASN A 32 4.69 18.88 -3.52
C ASN A 32 5.85 18.95 -2.52
N LYS A 33 5.63 19.56 -1.36
CA LYS A 33 6.62 19.63 -0.28
C LYS A 33 5.97 19.10 0.99
N THR A 34 6.53 18.01 1.52
CA THR A 34 6.06 17.37 2.74
C THR A 34 7.23 17.18 3.70
N ASN A 35 7.11 17.72 4.91
CA ASN A 35 8.09 17.53 5.96
C ASN A 35 7.79 16.23 6.72
N VAL A 36 8.78 15.35 6.79
CA VAL A 36 8.78 14.13 7.59
C VAL A 36 9.63 14.36 8.82
N ARG A 37 9.08 14.09 10.01
CA ARG A 37 9.72 14.41 11.28
C ARG A 37 10.14 13.15 12.04
N TYR A 38 11.05 13.33 13.00
CA TYR A 38 11.46 12.25 13.90
C TYR A 38 10.38 11.82 14.90
N GLY A 39 9.39 12.66 15.18
CA GLY A 39 8.31 12.36 16.12
C GLY A 39 7.00 13.09 15.80
N PRO A 40 5.92 12.70 16.50
CA PRO A 40 4.56 13.20 16.27
C PRO A 40 4.32 14.57 16.93
N SER A 41 5.11 15.57 16.57
CA SER A 41 4.97 16.97 17.02
C SER A 41 5.61 17.93 16.03
N ILE A 42 5.10 19.17 15.97
CA ILE A 42 5.68 20.24 15.17
C ILE A 42 7.07 20.66 15.68
N ASP A 43 7.34 20.47 16.96
CA ASP A 43 8.61 20.82 17.60
C ASP A 43 9.71 19.78 17.33
N ARG A 44 9.34 18.61 16.79
CA ARG A 44 10.33 17.61 16.41
C ARG A 44 11.04 18.01 15.12
N SER A 45 12.35 17.80 15.09
CA SER A 45 13.18 18.10 13.93
C SER A 45 12.69 17.41 12.68
N ILE A 46 12.85 18.07 11.55
CA ILE A 46 12.59 17.50 10.22
C ILE A 46 13.68 16.46 9.93
N LYS A 47 13.26 15.25 9.57
CA LYS A 47 14.12 14.14 9.19
C LYS A 47 14.39 14.12 7.70
N TYR A 48 13.29 14.29 6.90
CA TYR A 48 13.31 14.32 5.44
C TYR A 48 12.35 15.39 4.92
N VAL A 49 12.62 15.87 3.71
CA VAL A 49 11.70 16.70 2.94
C VAL A 49 11.44 16.01 1.60
N TYR A 50 10.24 15.47 1.42
CA TYR A 50 9.84 14.90 0.15
C TYR A 50 9.20 15.96 -0.74
N ARG A 51 9.59 15.95 -2.03
CA ARG A 51 9.13 16.92 -3.04
C ARG A 51 8.41 16.21 -4.19
N LYS A 52 7.45 15.36 -3.89
CA LYS A 52 6.72 14.61 -4.90
C LYS A 52 5.25 14.41 -4.46
N ILE A 53 4.35 15.14 -5.09
CA ILE A 53 2.91 14.95 -4.90
C ILE A 53 2.49 13.52 -5.31
N ASN A 54 1.46 13.00 -4.69
CA ASN A 54 0.93 11.65 -4.94
C ASN A 54 1.89 10.50 -4.59
N LEU A 55 3.01 10.75 -3.93
CA LEU A 55 3.91 9.68 -3.50
C LEU A 55 3.16 8.75 -2.51
N PRO A 56 3.00 7.45 -2.82
CA PRO A 56 2.32 6.52 -1.93
C PRO A 56 3.20 6.15 -0.75
N VAL A 57 2.59 6.12 0.43
CA VAL A 57 3.23 5.79 1.70
C VAL A 57 2.38 4.78 2.47
N LYS A 58 3.01 3.83 3.14
CA LYS A 58 2.34 2.85 3.98
C LYS A 58 2.19 3.41 5.40
N LEU A 59 0.95 3.44 5.91
CA LEU A 59 0.67 3.81 7.29
C LEU A 59 1.07 2.67 8.23
N ILE A 60 1.91 2.98 9.22
CA ILE A 60 2.36 1.99 10.22
C ILE A 60 1.94 2.34 11.63
N ASP A 61 1.68 3.63 11.92
CA ASP A 61 1.24 4.07 13.24
C ASP A 61 0.50 5.41 13.16
N LYS A 62 -0.27 5.74 14.19
CA LYS A 62 -0.98 7.00 14.32
C LYS A 62 -0.95 7.51 15.77
N LYS A 63 -0.72 8.80 15.94
CA LYS A 63 -0.84 9.49 17.22
C LYS A 63 -1.48 10.86 17.00
N GLU A 64 -2.68 11.07 17.54
CA GLU A 64 -3.46 12.31 17.34
C GLU A 64 -3.54 12.70 15.85
N ASN A 65 -3.04 13.90 15.51
CA ASN A 65 -3.01 14.41 14.15
C ASN A 65 -1.78 13.97 13.33
N TRP A 66 -0.99 13.03 13.85
CA TRP A 66 0.22 12.55 13.20
C TRP A 66 0.08 11.11 12.71
N ARG A 67 0.75 10.83 11.59
CA ARG A 67 0.81 9.50 10.99
C ARG A 67 2.26 9.12 10.80
N ARG A 68 2.64 7.97 11.36
CA ARG A 68 3.93 7.37 11.07
C ARG A 68 3.78 6.55 9.80
N VAL A 69 4.64 6.83 8.83
CA VAL A 69 4.60 6.21 7.52
C VAL A 69 5.96 5.63 7.13
N VAL A 70 5.92 4.64 6.24
CA VAL A 70 7.10 4.09 5.56
C VAL A 70 6.97 4.41 4.08
N PHE A 71 8.06 4.82 3.47
CA PHE A 71 8.20 5.07 2.04
C PHE A 71 8.75 3.83 1.32
N PHE A 72 8.65 3.80 0.00
CA PHE A 72 9.11 2.68 -0.84
C PHE A 72 10.63 2.40 -0.72
N ASP A 73 11.43 3.38 -0.31
CA ASP A 73 12.86 3.29 -0.03
C ASP A 73 13.19 2.86 1.43
N ASN A 74 12.19 2.36 2.17
CA ASN A 74 12.25 1.97 3.58
C ASN A 74 12.52 3.12 4.57
N ASN A 75 12.59 4.35 4.11
CA ASN A 75 12.62 5.50 5.01
C ASN A 75 11.29 5.64 5.75
N SER A 76 11.35 6.05 7.02
CA SER A 76 10.14 6.22 7.84
C SER A 76 10.19 7.50 8.67
N GLY A 77 9.01 7.99 9.03
CA GLY A 77 8.88 9.13 9.94
C GLY A 77 7.43 9.59 10.07
N TRP A 78 7.26 10.71 10.76
CA TRP A 78 5.95 11.25 11.12
C TRP A 78 5.56 12.42 10.21
N ILE A 79 4.35 12.35 9.69
CA ILE A 79 3.74 13.38 8.84
C ILE A 79 2.43 13.83 9.48
N HIS A 80 2.15 15.13 9.48
CA HIS A 80 0.87 15.64 9.92
C HIS A 80 -0.23 15.20 8.92
N TRP A 81 -1.37 14.74 9.42
CA TRP A 81 -2.44 14.15 8.61
C TRP A 81 -2.93 15.04 7.48
N SER A 82 -2.91 16.39 7.67
CA SER A 82 -3.33 17.37 6.65
C SER A 82 -2.48 17.35 5.38
N GLN A 83 -1.29 16.73 5.42
CA GLN A 83 -0.40 16.58 4.27
C GLN A 83 -0.59 15.24 3.54
N LEU A 84 -1.54 14.43 4.00
CA LEU A 84 -1.86 13.11 3.46
C LEU A 84 -3.27 13.08 2.87
N LYS A 85 -3.51 12.17 1.94
CA LYS A 85 -4.81 11.87 1.35
C LYS A 85 -4.93 10.37 1.07
N PRO A 86 -6.14 9.83 0.81
CA PRO A 86 -6.28 8.45 0.34
C PRO A 86 -5.42 8.20 -0.90
N SER A 87 -4.78 7.02 -0.97
CA SER A 87 -3.87 6.69 -2.08
C SER A 87 -4.65 6.28 -3.31
N ASN A 88 -4.29 6.87 -4.44
CA ASN A 88 -4.71 6.49 -5.79
C ASN A 88 -3.49 6.35 -6.72
N SER A 89 -2.33 6.04 -6.17
CA SER A 89 -1.07 5.97 -6.89
C SER A 89 -0.27 4.75 -6.46
N ILE A 90 0.58 4.28 -7.36
CA ILE A 90 1.54 3.19 -7.13
C ILE A 90 2.93 3.62 -7.56
N ILE A 91 3.96 2.98 -6.99
CA ILE A 91 5.32 2.98 -7.54
C ILE A 91 5.61 1.58 -8.04
N ILE A 92 6.10 1.45 -9.25
CA ILE A 92 6.53 0.18 -9.80
C ILE A 92 7.94 -0.15 -9.29
N LEU A 93 8.11 -1.39 -8.82
CA LEU A 93 9.36 -1.87 -8.23
C LEU A 93 10.21 -2.70 -9.20
N THR A 94 9.73 -2.88 -10.43
CA THR A 94 10.43 -3.56 -11.54
C THR A 94 9.89 -2.98 -12.85
N ASP A 95 10.69 -2.98 -13.89
CA ASP A 95 10.25 -2.57 -15.23
C ASP A 95 8.97 -3.29 -15.66
N LYS A 96 8.07 -2.57 -16.29
CA LYS A 96 6.76 -3.08 -16.74
C LYS A 96 6.43 -2.62 -18.15
N ILE A 97 5.54 -3.38 -18.77
CA ILE A 97 4.92 -2.97 -20.03
C ILE A 97 3.53 -2.41 -19.71
N LEU A 98 3.22 -1.28 -20.32
CA LEU A 98 1.89 -0.70 -20.38
C LEU A 98 1.18 -1.27 -21.60
N PHE A 99 -0.04 -1.78 -21.40
CA PHE A 99 -0.84 -2.41 -22.45
C PHE A 99 -2.12 -1.61 -22.74
N ASN A 100 -2.63 -1.74 -23.95
CA ASN A 100 -3.90 -1.13 -24.36
C ASN A 100 -5.12 -1.73 -23.64
N LYS A 101 -5.07 -3.03 -23.31
CA LYS A 101 -6.12 -3.76 -22.56
C LYS A 101 -5.52 -4.56 -21.41
N PRO A 102 -6.31 -5.00 -20.42
CA PRO A 102 -5.82 -5.78 -19.26
C PRO A 102 -5.49 -7.23 -19.65
N SER A 103 -4.55 -7.41 -20.54
CA SER A 103 -4.09 -8.70 -21.05
C SER A 103 -2.64 -8.64 -21.53
N ASN A 104 -1.87 -9.68 -21.27
CA ASN A 104 -0.50 -9.82 -21.77
C ASN A 104 -0.43 -10.01 -23.31
N PHE A 105 -1.56 -10.34 -23.94
CA PHE A 105 -1.68 -10.51 -25.38
C PHE A 105 -2.16 -9.23 -26.10
N SER A 106 -2.40 -8.18 -25.35
CA SER A 106 -2.81 -6.89 -25.87
C SER A 106 -1.60 -6.14 -26.46
N GLU A 107 -1.89 -5.14 -27.27
CA GLU A 107 -0.90 -4.25 -27.85
C GLU A 107 -0.10 -3.52 -26.74
N PRO A 108 1.25 -3.62 -26.74
CA PRO A 108 2.08 -2.86 -25.83
C PRO A 108 2.14 -1.39 -26.27
N LEU A 109 1.91 -0.48 -25.34
CA LEU A 109 1.91 0.97 -25.59
C LEU A 109 3.24 1.62 -25.21
N ALA A 110 3.84 1.20 -24.10
CA ALA A 110 5.09 1.77 -23.61
C ALA A 110 5.79 0.82 -22.62
N LYS A 111 7.11 1.00 -22.47
CA LYS A 111 7.89 0.47 -21.37
C LYS A 111 7.89 1.48 -20.22
N LEU A 112 7.60 1.02 -19.02
CA LEU A 112 7.64 1.80 -17.79
C LEU A 112 8.82 1.33 -16.94
N GLU A 113 9.70 2.24 -16.60
CA GLU A 113 10.88 1.95 -15.81
C GLU A 113 10.57 1.85 -14.30
N GLU A 114 11.36 1.05 -13.59
CA GLU A 114 11.33 0.96 -12.13
C GLU A 114 11.38 2.34 -11.47
N GLY A 115 10.72 2.48 -10.31
CA GLY A 115 10.64 3.73 -9.55
C GLY A 115 9.63 4.75 -10.09
N ARG A 116 8.97 4.46 -11.22
CA ARG A 116 7.97 5.37 -11.78
C ARG A 116 6.71 5.38 -10.93
N LEU A 117 6.23 6.60 -10.64
CA LEU A 117 4.94 6.83 -9.98
C LEU A 117 3.83 6.86 -11.04
N LEU A 118 2.79 6.07 -10.83
CA LEU A 118 1.63 5.97 -11.70
C LEU A 118 0.37 6.33 -10.94
N ILE A 119 -0.54 7.04 -11.59
CA ILE A 119 -1.86 7.37 -11.03
C ILE A 119 -2.87 6.34 -11.51
N ILE A 120 -3.57 5.72 -10.55
CA ILE A 120 -4.59 4.70 -10.80
C ILE A 120 -5.92 5.39 -11.12
N LYS A 121 -6.59 4.94 -12.18
CA LYS A 121 -7.97 5.28 -12.50
C LYS A 121 -8.94 4.22 -11.97
N LYS A 122 -8.67 2.95 -12.29
CA LYS A 122 -9.45 1.80 -11.83
C LYS A 122 -8.59 0.55 -11.87
N CYS A 123 -8.98 -0.47 -11.09
CA CYS A 123 -8.35 -1.77 -11.11
C CYS A 123 -9.36 -2.88 -11.36
N GLU A 124 -8.94 -3.95 -12.04
CA GLU A 124 -9.68 -5.17 -12.33
C GLU A 124 -8.76 -6.36 -12.04
N VAL A 125 -9.05 -7.11 -10.98
CA VAL A 125 -8.24 -8.27 -10.53
C VAL A 125 -6.75 -7.89 -10.40
N ASP A 126 -5.90 -8.35 -11.32
CA ASP A 126 -4.45 -8.14 -11.30
C ASP A 126 -3.97 -6.96 -12.16
N TRP A 127 -4.89 -6.20 -12.74
CA TRP A 127 -4.59 -5.11 -13.65
C TRP A 127 -5.16 -3.79 -13.17
N CYS A 128 -4.37 -2.72 -13.32
CA CYS A 128 -4.87 -1.36 -13.10
C CYS A 128 -4.73 -0.51 -14.36
N ASN A 129 -5.80 0.21 -14.66
CA ASN A 129 -5.75 1.29 -15.64
C ASN A 129 -5.09 2.50 -14.99
N ILE A 130 -4.04 2.97 -15.62
CA ILE A 130 -3.23 4.08 -15.10
C ILE A 130 -3.14 5.22 -16.12
N THR A 131 -2.84 6.40 -15.61
CA THR A 131 -2.50 7.57 -16.41
C THR A 131 -1.08 8.01 -16.10
N THR A 132 -0.32 8.29 -17.15
CA THR A 132 0.90 9.10 -17.10
C THR A 132 0.64 10.39 -17.88
N ASN A 133 1.64 11.28 -17.97
CA ASN A 133 1.49 12.51 -18.77
C ASN A 133 1.18 12.21 -20.24
N ASP A 134 1.74 11.11 -20.79
CA ASP A 134 1.74 10.82 -22.22
C ASP A 134 0.85 9.63 -22.60
N TYR A 135 0.50 8.77 -21.64
CA TYR A 135 -0.17 7.50 -21.91
C TYR A 135 -1.28 7.18 -20.92
N ASN A 136 -2.32 6.53 -21.43
CA ASN A 136 -3.32 5.83 -20.67
C ASN A 136 -3.28 4.35 -21.05
N GLY A 137 -3.29 3.46 -20.10
CA GLY A 137 -3.29 2.03 -20.40
C GLY A 137 -3.32 1.17 -19.16
N TRP A 138 -3.11 -0.11 -19.34
CA TRP A 138 -3.21 -1.12 -18.30
C TRP A 138 -1.85 -1.69 -17.94
N VAL A 139 -1.61 -1.78 -16.64
CA VAL A 139 -0.39 -2.37 -16.08
C VAL A 139 -0.75 -3.47 -15.09
N LYS A 140 0.04 -4.56 -15.11
CA LYS A 140 -0.11 -5.63 -14.13
C LYS A 140 0.46 -5.20 -12.78
N ILE A 141 -0.34 -5.35 -11.70
CA ILE A 141 -0.02 -4.88 -10.35
C ILE A 141 0.77 -5.89 -9.50
N LYS A 142 1.66 -6.64 -10.12
CA LYS A 142 2.65 -7.47 -9.43
C LYS A 142 3.93 -6.65 -9.21
N ASN A 143 4.58 -6.77 -8.04
CA ASN A 143 5.81 -6.01 -7.70
C ASN A 143 5.60 -4.49 -7.82
N VAL A 144 4.66 -4.00 -7.06
CA VAL A 144 4.37 -2.56 -6.92
C VAL A 144 4.33 -2.19 -5.45
N TRP A 145 4.69 -0.95 -5.15
CA TRP A 145 4.51 -0.35 -3.82
C TRP A 145 3.11 0.22 -3.71
N TRP A 146 2.20 -0.60 -3.27
CA TRP A 146 0.80 -0.28 -3.00
C TRP A 146 0.08 -1.51 -2.46
N SER A 147 -0.99 -1.35 -1.65
CA SER A 147 -1.88 -2.44 -1.26
C SER A 147 -3.01 -2.58 -2.26
N THR A 148 -3.18 -3.76 -2.80
CA THR A 148 -4.43 -4.18 -3.44
C THR A 148 -5.44 -4.46 -2.34
N LYS A 149 -6.60 -3.80 -2.40
CA LYS A 149 -7.76 -4.25 -1.61
C LYS A 149 -8.24 -5.58 -2.14
#